data_b8ec8f445e127c4a336a667d76b25600
#
_entry.id   b8ec8f445e127c4a336a667d76b25600
#
_cell.length_a   1.000
_cell.length_b   1.000
_cell.length_c   1.000
_cell.angle_alpha   90.00
_cell.angle_beta   90.00
_cell.angle_gamma   90.00
#
_symmetry.space_group_name_H-M   'P 1'
#
loop_
_entity.id
_entity.type
_entity.pdbx_description
1 polymer ?
#
loop_
_entity_poly.entity_id
_entity_poly.type
_entity_poly.pdbx_seq_one_letter_code
_entity_poly.pdbx_strand_id
1 'polypeptide(L)'
;VVLPDRSRDSFDEVAYNAALQEFQAAMDGDDASALLNAYDKLERLFADLSSDRALADFDRACAGFDEAAASAYAAKQAAYDSHYQECAQAFMEALESKHGEAFRAHIGEGFSSVLDNSNMMSSESAALRAKCDNLASQYSALVSRDASDAELKRFYVELVNANNAWARSLGYENYVEYVFATEYGRDYTMAEIEAAQDEVAREFVPVYQNYVADVMGDDIDGAFDAFDESEETLMANARACVARVSPALGESFDHLVDNGLYDISASEAKVRNSYTVEMAAYNDGCVFVNPNTEVADCAAIVHEFGHFNHMYRVRANSFMPNTVVDVQEIMSQGL
;
A
#
# COMPACT_ATOMS: atom_id res chain seq x y z
N VAL A 1 -2.23 -8.54 -17.88
CA VAL A 1 -1.49 -7.29 -17.72
C VAL A 1 -0.45 -7.20 -18.83
N VAL A 2 -0.52 -6.15 -19.64
CA VAL A 2 0.45 -5.83 -20.68
C VAL A 2 1.31 -4.68 -20.20
N LEU A 3 2.52 -4.99 -19.74
CA LEU A 3 3.44 -3.98 -19.24
C LEU A 3 4.18 -3.32 -20.41
N PRO A 4 4.13 -1.98 -20.55
CA PRO A 4 4.83 -1.29 -21.63
C PRO A 4 6.35 -1.47 -21.49
N ASP A 5 7.01 -1.88 -22.56
CA ASP A 5 8.47 -1.87 -22.76
C ASP A 5 9.36 -2.70 -21.83
N ARG A 6 8.80 -3.61 -20.99
CA ARG A 6 9.60 -4.49 -20.12
C ARG A 6 9.13 -5.94 -20.17
N SER A 7 10.07 -6.89 -20.02
CA SER A 7 9.74 -8.28 -19.75
C SER A 7 9.40 -8.47 -18.26
N ARG A 8 8.49 -9.41 -17.94
CA ARG A 8 8.11 -9.74 -16.55
C ARG A 8 9.25 -10.28 -15.67
N ASP A 9 10.38 -10.63 -16.24
CA ASP A 9 11.56 -11.12 -15.52
C ASP A 9 12.59 -10.00 -15.43
N SER A 10 12.35 -9.04 -14.54
CA SER A 10 13.11 -7.80 -14.54
C SER A 10 14.14 -7.69 -13.44
N PHE A 11 13.97 -8.34 -12.27
CA PHE A 11 14.92 -8.23 -11.17
C PHE A 11 16.22 -9.01 -11.47
N ASP A 12 17.32 -8.27 -11.56
CA ASP A 12 18.67 -8.80 -11.74
C ASP A 12 19.41 -8.78 -10.40
N GLU A 13 19.41 -9.91 -9.70
CA GLU A 13 20.08 -10.07 -8.40
C GLU A 13 21.60 -9.83 -8.49
N VAL A 14 22.24 -10.15 -9.60
CA VAL A 14 23.68 -9.92 -9.78
C VAL A 14 23.97 -8.43 -9.89
N ALA A 15 23.19 -7.72 -10.70
CA ALA A 15 23.30 -6.27 -10.83
C ALA A 15 22.98 -5.55 -9.52
N TYR A 16 21.96 -6.02 -8.79
CA TYR A 16 21.57 -5.50 -7.47
C TYR A 16 22.71 -5.64 -6.46
N ASN A 17 23.26 -6.85 -6.32
CA ASN A 17 24.36 -7.10 -5.38
C ASN A 17 25.61 -6.25 -5.72
N ALA A 18 25.91 -6.07 -7.00
CA ALA A 18 27.00 -5.20 -7.45
C ALA A 18 26.72 -3.72 -7.11
N ALA A 19 25.48 -3.25 -7.28
CA ALA A 19 25.09 -1.88 -6.94
C ALA A 19 25.13 -1.62 -5.41
N LEU A 20 24.70 -2.59 -4.60
CA LEU A 20 24.81 -2.49 -3.14
C LEU A 20 26.28 -2.40 -2.68
N GLN A 21 27.17 -3.22 -3.26
CA GLN A 21 28.61 -3.12 -2.98
C GLN A 21 29.20 -1.78 -3.44
N GLU A 22 28.78 -1.25 -4.58
CA GLU A 22 29.18 0.07 -5.07
C GLU A 22 28.74 1.18 -4.11
N PHE A 23 27.49 1.11 -3.62
CA PHE A 23 26.97 2.04 -2.61
C PHE A 23 27.77 1.98 -1.31
N GLN A 24 28.03 0.80 -0.78
CA GLN A 24 28.81 0.60 0.43
C GLN A 24 30.26 1.13 0.28
N ALA A 25 30.90 0.87 -0.84
CA ALA A 25 32.25 1.37 -1.12
C ALA A 25 32.28 2.91 -1.25
N ALA A 26 31.23 3.53 -1.75
CA ALA A 26 31.15 4.98 -1.92
C ALA A 26 31.06 5.74 -0.58
N MET A 27 30.61 5.10 0.51
CA MET A 27 30.57 5.73 1.85
C MET A 27 31.98 6.18 2.34
N ASP A 28 33.01 5.40 2.03
CA ASP A 28 34.39 5.70 2.40
C ASP A 28 35.12 6.60 1.39
N GLY A 29 34.57 6.77 0.18
CA GLY A 29 35.10 7.61 -0.89
C GLY A 29 35.10 9.10 -0.51
N ASP A 30 35.78 9.94 -1.27
CA ASP A 30 35.90 11.39 -1.00
C ASP A 30 34.80 12.21 -1.70
N ASP A 31 34.00 11.58 -2.59
CA ASP A 31 32.98 12.24 -3.40
C ASP A 31 31.59 11.82 -2.96
N ALA A 32 30.87 12.75 -2.33
CA ALA A 32 29.47 12.53 -1.95
C ALA A 32 28.58 12.20 -3.17
N SER A 33 28.87 12.76 -4.35
CA SER A 33 28.09 12.49 -5.56
C SER A 33 28.17 11.03 -5.98
N ALA A 34 29.28 10.34 -5.71
CA ALA A 34 29.42 8.91 -5.97
C ALA A 34 28.43 8.09 -5.13
N LEU A 35 28.29 8.43 -3.85
CA LEU A 35 27.33 7.79 -2.95
C LEU A 35 25.88 7.99 -3.44
N LEU A 36 25.52 9.24 -3.78
CA LEU A 36 24.16 9.56 -4.23
C LEU A 36 23.80 8.86 -5.55
N ASN A 37 24.73 8.84 -6.51
CA ASN A 37 24.52 8.12 -7.78
C ASN A 37 24.41 6.60 -7.58
N ALA A 38 25.18 6.03 -6.64
CA ALA A 38 25.09 4.62 -6.30
C ALA A 38 23.74 4.28 -5.64
N TYR A 39 23.23 5.18 -4.79
CA TYR A 39 21.87 5.07 -4.23
C TYR A 39 20.81 5.06 -5.34
N ASP A 40 20.85 6.03 -6.25
CA ASP A 40 19.86 6.13 -7.35
C ASP A 40 19.90 4.90 -8.27
N LYS A 41 21.06 4.28 -8.43
CA LYS A 41 21.19 3.03 -9.18
C LYS A 41 20.60 1.86 -8.43
N LEU A 42 20.85 1.76 -7.12
CA LEU A 42 20.32 0.72 -6.25
C LEU A 42 18.79 0.83 -6.15
N GLU A 43 18.27 2.03 -6.00
CA GLU A 43 16.81 2.32 -5.96
C GLU A 43 16.12 1.83 -7.23
N ARG A 44 16.67 2.09 -8.41
CA ARG A 44 16.08 1.60 -9.67
C ARG A 44 16.06 0.09 -9.78
N LEU A 45 17.11 -0.60 -9.30
CA LEU A 45 17.13 -2.07 -9.30
C LEU A 45 16.18 -2.67 -8.25
N PHE A 46 16.04 -2.00 -7.11
CA PHE A 46 15.07 -2.40 -6.10
C PHE A 46 13.63 -2.19 -6.56
N ALA A 47 13.37 -1.18 -7.40
CA ALA A 47 12.07 -0.96 -8.02
C ALA A 47 11.60 -2.17 -8.85
N ASP A 48 12.52 -2.86 -9.53
CA ASP A 48 12.21 -4.09 -10.27
C ASP A 48 11.74 -5.20 -9.31
N LEU A 49 12.42 -5.39 -8.18
CA LEU A 49 12.03 -6.37 -7.16
C LEU A 49 10.67 -6.02 -6.50
N SER A 50 10.47 -4.74 -6.19
CA SER A 50 9.20 -4.24 -5.65
C SER A 50 8.04 -4.50 -6.60
N SER A 51 8.24 -4.24 -7.89
CA SER A 51 7.23 -4.49 -8.93
C SER A 51 6.95 -5.97 -9.14
N ASP A 52 7.98 -6.82 -9.11
CA ASP A 52 7.83 -8.29 -9.17
C ASP A 52 6.98 -8.82 -8.01
N ARG A 53 7.20 -8.30 -6.79
CA ARG A 53 6.40 -8.63 -5.61
C ARG A 53 4.95 -8.15 -5.77
N ALA A 54 4.75 -6.92 -6.23
CA ALA A 54 3.42 -6.33 -6.43
C ALA A 54 2.60 -7.12 -7.47
N LEU A 55 3.23 -7.51 -8.59
CA LEU A 55 2.59 -8.35 -9.60
C LEU A 55 2.27 -9.76 -9.09
N ALA A 56 3.13 -10.34 -8.26
CA ALA A 56 2.85 -11.63 -7.64
C ALA A 56 1.69 -11.56 -6.63
N ASP A 57 1.53 -10.43 -5.92
CA ASP A 57 0.38 -10.20 -5.05
C ASP A 57 -0.91 -10.04 -5.86
N PHE A 58 -0.87 -9.28 -6.94
CA PHE A 58 -1.98 -9.14 -7.88
C PHE A 58 -2.40 -10.50 -8.47
N ASP A 59 -1.45 -11.29 -8.98
CA ASP A 59 -1.71 -12.63 -9.51
C ASP A 59 -2.31 -13.56 -8.44
N ARG A 60 -1.83 -13.49 -7.19
CA ARG A 60 -2.38 -14.22 -6.04
C ARG A 60 -3.84 -13.82 -5.75
N ALA A 61 -4.15 -12.53 -5.78
CA ALA A 61 -5.52 -12.07 -5.55
C ALA A 61 -6.48 -12.54 -6.65
N CYS A 62 -6.04 -12.47 -7.90
CA CYS A 62 -6.81 -12.97 -9.05
C CYS A 62 -7.01 -14.49 -9.03
N ALA A 63 -5.99 -15.24 -8.58
CA ALA A 63 -6.05 -16.70 -8.43
C ALA A 63 -6.81 -17.17 -7.16
N GLY A 64 -7.05 -16.25 -6.22
CA GLY A 64 -7.76 -16.52 -4.97
C GLY A 64 -7.00 -17.44 -4.04
N PHE A 65 -7.53 -18.67 -3.81
CA PHE A 65 -6.95 -19.62 -2.86
C PHE A 65 -5.99 -20.64 -3.52
N ASP A 66 -5.44 -20.33 -4.71
CA ASP A 66 -4.47 -21.19 -5.38
C ASP A 66 -3.14 -21.24 -4.61
N GLU A 67 -2.73 -22.45 -4.20
CA GLU A 67 -1.51 -22.66 -3.41
C GLU A 67 -0.23 -22.29 -4.16
N ALA A 68 -0.20 -22.44 -5.49
CA ALA A 68 0.97 -22.11 -6.29
C ALA A 68 1.15 -20.59 -6.38
N ALA A 69 0.07 -19.84 -6.59
CA ALA A 69 0.08 -18.37 -6.57
C ALA A 69 0.45 -17.82 -5.20
N ALA A 70 -0.10 -18.39 -4.12
CA ALA A 70 0.25 -18.02 -2.74
C ALA A 70 1.73 -18.29 -2.44
N SER A 71 2.27 -19.44 -2.87
CA SER A 71 3.68 -19.78 -2.69
C SER A 71 4.61 -18.87 -3.50
N ALA A 72 4.23 -18.53 -4.74
CA ALA A 72 4.99 -17.62 -5.58
C ALA A 72 5.07 -16.21 -4.96
N TYR A 73 3.95 -15.69 -4.47
CA TYR A 73 3.92 -14.42 -3.73
C TYR A 73 4.80 -14.47 -2.47
N ALA A 74 4.65 -15.51 -1.65
CA ALA A 74 5.44 -15.66 -0.42
C ALA A 74 6.95 -15.68 -0.70
N ALA A 75 7.39 -16.31 -1.79
CA ALA A 75 8.79 -16.31 -2.19
C ALA A 75 9.28 -14.92 -2.61
N LYS A 76 8.47 -14.17 -3.38
CA LYS A 76 8.79 -12.79 -3.79
C LYS A 76 8.79 -11.83 -2.59
N GLN A 77 7.84 -11.99 -1.67
CA GLN A 77 7.80 -11.21 -0.42
C GLN A 77 9.05 -11.46 0.44
N ALA A 78 9.45 -12.72 0.62
CA ALA A 78 10.64 -13.05 1.39
C ALA A 78 11.93 -12.48 0.75
N ALA A 79 12.04 -12.49 -0.57
CA ALA A 79 13.15 -11.87 -1.28
C ALA A 79 13.15 -10.33 -1.10
N TYR A 80 11.98 -9.70 -1.25
CA TYR A 80 11.82 -8.26 -1.00
C TYR A 80 12.24 -7.88 0.42
N ASP A 81 11.74 -8.59 1.43
CA ASP A 81 12.04 -8.30 2.83
C ASP A 81 13.54 -8.45 3.13
N SER A 82 14.18 -9.49 2.59
CA SER A 82 15.62 -9.70 2.76
C SER A 82 16.44 -8.57 2.16
N HIS A 83 16.20 -8.22 0.92
CA HIS A 83 16.94 -7.16 0.24
C HIS A 83 16.62 -5.77 0.79
N TYR A 84 15.39 -5.53 1.23
CA TYR A 84 15.02 -4.30 1.93
C TYR A 84 15.83 -4.12 3.22
N GLN A 85 15.97 -5.19 4.02
CA GLN A 85 16.75 -5.16 5.26
C GLN A 85 18.25 -4.88 4.98
N GLU A 86 18.80 -5.49 3.94
CA GLU A 86 20.20 -5.24 3.52
C GLU A 86 20.41 -3.77 3.13
N CYS A 87 19.48 -3.20 2.34
CA CYS A 87 19.52 -1.80 1.96
C CYS A 87 19.33 -0.88 3.15
N ALA A 88 18.34 -1.14 4.01
CA ALA A 88 18.08 -0.32 5.19
C ALA A 88 19.31 -0.24 6.11
N GLN A 89 19.99 -1.38 6.32
CA GLN A 89 21.25 -1.41 7.08
C GLN A 89 22.31 -0.53 6.42
N ALA A 90 22.52 -0.66 5.10
CA ALA A 90 23.51 0.13 4.39
C ALA A 90 23.16 1.65 4.40
N PHE A 91 21.88 1.99 4.34
CA PHE A 91 21.43 3.39 4.40
C PHE A 91 21.63 4.01 5.79
N MET A 92 21.39 3.24 6.86
CA MET A 92 21.71 3.69 8.21
C MET A 92 23.20 3.96 8.38
N GLU A 93 24.08 3.07 7.88
CA GLU A 93 25.53 3.29 7.87
C GLU A 93 25.92 4.52 7.04
N ALA A 94 25.26 4.76 5.90
CA ALA A 94 25.49 5.95 5.09
C ALA A 94 25.10 7.25 5.79
N LEU A 95 24.01 7.24 6.57
CA LEU A 95 23.59 8.40 7.38
C LEU A 95 24.63 8.75 8.47
N GLU A 96 25.35 7.77 8.99
CA GLU A 96 26.43 7.96 9.99
C GLU A 96 27.79 8.27 9.34
N SER A 97 27.92 8.15 8.02
CA SER A 97 29.16 8.38 7.29
C SER A 97 29.50 9.88 7.18
N LYS A 98 30.70 10.18 6.71
CA LYS A 98 31.14 11.57 6.39
C LYS A 98 30.23 12.27 5.35
N HIS A 99 29.46 11.54 4.60
CA HIS A 99 28.49 12.01 3.61
C HIS A 99 27.04 12.01 4.10
N GLY A 100 26.81 11.69 5.38
CA GLY A 100 25.47 11.50 5.95
C GLY A 100 24.54 12.69 5.79
N GLU A 101 25.04 13.93 5.91
CA GLU A 101 24.23 15.14 5.69
C GLU A 101 23.77 15.25 4.23
N ALA A 102 24.66 15.00 3.27
CA ALA A 102 24.33 15.03 1.85
C ALA A 102 23.35 13.89 1.48
N PHE A 103 23.54 12.71 2.06
CA PHE A 103 22.68 11.56 1.85
C PHE A 103 21.29 11.80 2.44
N ARG A 104 21.19 12.33 3.68
CA ARG A 104 19.92 12.72 4.32
C ARG A 104 19.13 13.73 3.47
N ALA A 105 19.82 14.75 2.95
CA ALA A 105 19.20 15.74 2.07
C ALA A 105 18.69 15.12 0.75
N HIS A 106 19.37 14.10 0.23
CA HIS A 106 19.03 13.42 -1.03
C HIS A 106 17.79 12.50 -0.87
N ILE A 107 17.78 11.67 0.19
CA ILE A 107 16.65 10.73 0.44
C ILE A 107 15.44 11.40 1.10
N GLY A 108 15.61 12.60 1.63
CA GLY A 108 14.57 13.37 2.30
C GLY A 108 14.37 13.02 3.78
N GLU A 109 13.78 13.99 4.50
CA GLU A 109 13.63 13.91 5.96
C GLU A 109 12.68 12.80 6.41
N GLY A 110 11.62 12.53 5.62
CA GLY A 110 10.67 11.46 5.90
C GLY A 110 11.34 10.09 5.91
N PHE A 111 12.11 9.76 4.87
CA PHE A 111 12.78 8.45 4.79
C PHE A 111 13.89 8.31 5.82
N SER A 112 14.70 9.35 6.00
CA SER A 112 15.76 9.30 7.01
C SER A 112 15.20 9.09 8.43
N SER A 113 14.04 9.67 8.76
CA SER A 113 13.38 9.44 10.05
C SER A 113 12.89 8.00 10.22
N VAL A 114 12.38 7.36 9.15
CA VAL A 114 12.03 5.94 9.18
C VAL A 114 13.26 5.07 9.45
N LEU A 115 14.38 5.37 8.82
CA LEU A 115 15.64 4.65 9.04
C LEU A 115 16.19 4.86 10.48
N ASP A 116 16.16 6.09 10.99
CA ASP A 116 16.57 6.41 12.35
C ASP A 116 15.73 5.62 13.38
N ASN A 117 14.43 5.50 13.16
CA ASN A 117 13.53 4.72 14.03
C ASN A 117 13.73 3.20 13.91
N SER A 118 14.07 2.69 12.73
CA SER A 118 14.30 1.25 12.50
C SER A 118 15.51 0.71 13.27
N ASN A 119 16.48 1.56 13.56
CA ASN A 119 17.69 1.20 14.32
C ASN A 119 17.43 0.86 15.81
N MET A 120 16.20 1.02 16.29
CA MET A 120 15.83 0.75 17.69
C MET A 120 15.32 -0.67 17.95
N MET A 121 15.27 -1.56 16.95
CA MET A 121 14.73 -2.92 17.13
C MET A 121 15.69 -3.85 17.85
N SER A 122 15.41 -4.15 19.10
CA SER A 122 16.05 -5.24 19.84
C SER A 122 15.61 -6.63 19.34
N SER A 123 16.34 -7.69 19.67
CA SER A 123 15.91 -9.08 19.39
C SER A 123 14.57 -9.42 20.03
N GLU A 124 14.22 -8.83 21.17
CA GLU A 124 12.93 -8.97 21.83
C GLU A 124 11.82 -8.30 21.01
N SER A 125 12.05 -7.08 20.54
CA SER A 125 11.09 -6.35 19.68
C SER A 125 10.84 -7.08 18.36
N ALA A 126 11.89 -7.65 17.75
CA ALA A 126 11.78 -8.47 16.54
C ALA A 126 10.93 -9.74 16.76
N ALA A 127 11.10 -10.42 17.90
CA ALA A 127 10.28 -11.59 18.25
C ALA A 127 8.81 -11.23 18.48
N LEU A 128 8.55 -10.07 19.10
CA LEU A 128 7.19 -9.55 19.27
C LEU A 128 6.55 -9.18 17.92
N ARG A 129 7.29 -8.56 17.01
CA ARG A 129 6.82 -8.27 15.65
C ARG A 129 6.44 -9.54 14.91
N ALA A 130 7.30 -10.55 14.90
CA ALA A 130 7.01 -11.83 14.26
C ALA A 130 5.75 -12.52 14.84
N LYS A 131 5.49 -12.35 16.14
CA LYS A 131 4.25 -12.81 16.78
C LYS A 131 3.03 -12.04 16.24
N CYS A 132 3.13 -10.72 16.10
CA CYS A 132 2.05 -9.90 15.53
C CYS A 132 1.71 -10.32 14.09
N ASP A 133 2.72 -10.49 13.23
CA ASP A 133 2.56 -10.89 11.83
C ASP A 133 1.91 -12.28 11.71
N ASN A 134 2.31 -13.22 12.57
CA ASN A 134 1.70 -14.54 12.64
C ASN A 134 0.23 -14.49 13.07
N LEU A 135 -0.11 -13.69 14.08
CA LEU A 135 -1.50 -13.52 14.54
C LEU A 135 -2.35 -12.81 13.48
N ALA A 136 -1.81 -11.81 12.78
CA ALA A 136 -2.51 -11.12 11.69
C ALA A 136 -2.82 -12.10 10.54
N SER A 137 -1.84 -12.94 10.16
CA SER A 137 -2.03 -13.97 9.14
C SER A 137 -3.11 -14.99 9.54
N GLN A 138 -3.08 -15.46 10.81
CA GLN A 138 -4.10 -16.38 11.32
C GLN A 138 -5.49 -15.73 11.37
N TYR A 139 -5.59 -14.46 11.76
CA TYR A 139 -6.86 -13.73 11.76
C TYR A 139 -7.44 -13.61 10.34
N SER A 140 -6.61 -13.25 9.35
CA SER A 140 -7.02 -13.17 7.95
C SER A 140 -7.53 -14.53 7.42
N ALA A 141 -6.85 -15.62 7.78
CA ALA A 141 -7.29 -16.96 7.42
C ALA A 141 -8.63 -17.35 8.09
N LEU A 142 -8.88 -16.90 9.32
CA LEU A 142 -10.16 -17.10 10.01
C LEU A 142 -11.29 -16.34 9.32
N VAL A 143 -11.06 -15.08 8.92
CA VAL A 143 -12.03 -14.26 8.17
C VAL A 143 -12.37 -14.93 6.84
N SER A 144 -11.36 -15.41 6.11
CA SER A 144 -11.54 -16.03 4.78
C SER A 144 -12.35 -17.34 4.81
N ARG A 145 -12.38 -18.06 5.96
CA ARG A 145 -13.12 -19.31 6.12
C ARG A 145 -14.48 -19.15 6.85
N ASP A 146 -14.97 -17.93 6.99
CA ASP A 146 -16.20 -17.62 7.73
C ASP A 146 -16.21 -18.23 9.16
N ALA A 147 -15.10 -18.06 9.88
CA ALA A 147 -14.98 -18.53 11.27
C ALA A 147 -16.03 -17.83 12.16
N SER A 148 -16.40 -18.49 13.26
CA SER A 148 -17.40 -17.94 14.18
C SER A 148 -16.96 -16.62 14.83
N ASP A 149 -17.88 -15.73 15.14
CA ASP A 149 -17.64 -14.46 15.84
C ASP A 149 -16.81 -14.64 17.13
N ALA A 150 -17.05 -15.74 17.85
CA ALA A 150 -16.32 -16.03 19.08
C ALA A 150 -14.82 -16.34 18.83
N GLU A 151 -14.53 -17.02 17.72
CA GLU A 151 -13.14 -17.29 17.30
C GLU A 151 -12.46 -16.00 16.83
N LEU A 152 -13.12 -15.26 15.93
CA LEU A 152 -12.62 -13.98 15.40
C LEU A 152 -12.34 -13.01 16.55
N LYS A 153 -13.29 -12.82 17.47
CA LYS A 153 -13.12 -11.94 18.63
C LYS A 153 -11.93 -12.33 19.51
N ARG A 154 -11.73 -13.61 19.76
CA ARG A 154 -10.60 -14.09 20.57
C ARG A 154 -9.26 -13.74 19.90
N PHE A 155 -9.11 -14.05 18.62
CA PHE A 155 -7.89 -13.75 17.88
C PHE A 155 -7.65 -12.25 17.72
N TYR A 156 -8.70 -11.46 17.45
CA TYR A 156 -8.61 -10.01 17.38
C TYR A 156 -8.07 -9.40 18.67
N VAL A 157 -8.61 -9.82 19.83
CA VAL A 157 -8.13 -9.34 21.13
C VAL A 157 -6.66 -9.76 21.38
N GLU A 158 -6.27 -10.96 20.96
CA GLU A 158 -4.88 -11.42 21.08
C GLU A 158 -3.94 -10.62 20.20
N LEU A 159 -4.35 -10.29 18.96
CA LEU A 159 -3.60 -9.45 18.02
C LEU A 159 -3.43 -8.03 18.57
N VAL A 160 -4.49 -7.40 19.08
CA VAL A 160 -4.42 -6.07 19.71
C VAL A 160 -3.45 -6.06 20.89
N ASN A 161 -3.50 -7.08 21.75
CA ASN A 161 -2.58 -7.18 22.87
C ASN A 161 -1.12 -7.39 22.44
N ALA A 162 -0.89 -8.19 21.39
CA ALA A 162 0.44 -8.42 20.85
C ALA A 162 1.03 -7.12 20.24
N ASN A 163 0.24 -6.40 19.43
CA ASN A 163 0.64 -5.12 18.85
C ASN A 163 0.98 -4.09 19.93
N ASN A 164 0.17 -3.97 20.97
CA ASN A 164 0.47 -3.08 22.09
C ASN A 164 1.73 -3.49 22.86
N ALA A 165 1.99 -4.78 23.03
CA ALA A 165 3.21 -5.27 23.67
C ALA A 165 4.45 -4.94 22.82
N TRP A 166 4.35 -5.09 21.51
CA TRP A 166 5.40 -4.74 20.58
C TRP A 166 5.68 -3.24 20.58
N ALA A 167 4.67 -2.38 20.46
CA ALA A 167 4.82 -0.93 20.52
C ALA A 167 5.50 -0.46 21.82
N ARG A 168 5.12 -1.05 22.96
CA ARG A 168 5.77 -0.75 24.26
C ARG A 168 7.25 -1.16 24.30
N SER A 169 7.63 -2.24 23.63
CA SER A 169 9.03 -2.65 23.52
C SER A 169 9.89 -1.66 22.73
N LEU A 170 9.25 -0.82 21.92
CA LEU A 170 9.86 0.28 21.14
C LEU A 170 9.74 1.66 21.85
N GLY A 171 9.15 1.71 23.05
CA GLY A 171 9.05 2.92 23.85
C GLY A 171 7.77 3.73 23.68
N TYR A 172 6.79 3.25 22.91
CA TYR A 172 5.48 3.87 22.75
C TYR A 172 4.49 3.42 23.82
N GLU A 173 3.52 4.22 24.18
CA GLU A 173 2.49 3.85 25.17
C GLU A 173 1.59 2.71 24.66
N ASN A 174 1.23 2.78 23.36
CA ASN A 174 0.37 1.81 22.72
C ASN A 174 0.66 1.73 21.21
N TYR A 175 0.01 0.79 20.51
CA TYR A 175 0.22 0.55 19.09
C TYR A 175 -0.29 1.72 18.21
N VAL A 176 -1.34 2.43 18.66
CA VAL A 176 -1.86 3.58 17.90
C VAL A 176 -0.83 4.71 17.82
N GLU A 177 -0.17 5.04 18.94
CA GLU A 177 0.89 6.05 18.95
C GLU A 177 2.08 5.63 18.08
N TYR A 178 2.48 4.35 18.16
CA TYR A 178 3.54 3.82 17.30
C TYR A 178 3.20 4.01 15.82
N VAL A 179 2.02 3.54 15.40
CA VAL A 179 1.59 3.57 13.99
C VAL A 179 1.47 5.02 13.48
N PHE A 180 0.95 5.93 14.30
CA PHE A 180 0.85 7.34 13.94
C PHE A 180 2.22 7.96 13.65
N ALA A 181 3.19 7.69 14.54
CA ALA A 181 4.51 8.28 14.43
C ALA A 181 5.37 7.65 13.31
N THR A 182 5.18 6.36 13.02
CA THR A 182 6.12 5.60 12.19
C THR A 182 5.53 5.09 10.87
N GLU A 183 4.34 4.49 10.90
CA GLU A 183 3.77 3.85 9.70
C GLU A 183 2.91 4.82 8.89
N TYR A 184 2.16 5.71 9.57
CA TYR A 184 1.28 6.66 8.90
C TYR A 184 1.92 8.03 8.67
N GLY A 185 3.07 8.31 9.31
CA GLY A 185 3.78 9.58 9.16
C GLY A 185 2.93 10.79 9.56
N ARG A 186 2.04 10.62 10.55
CA ARG A 186 1.11 11.65 10.99
C ARG A 186 1.80 12.65 11.91
N ASP A 187 1.63 13.92 11.64
CA ASP A 187 2.17 15.05 12.43
C ASP A 187 1.13 15.68 13.37
N TYR A 188 -0.04 15.04 13.53
CA TYR A 188 -1.13 15.47 14.40
C TYR A 188 -1.42 14.43 15.50
N THR A 189 -2.04 14.89 16.58
CA THR A 189 -2.28 14.12 17.80
C THR A 189 -3.65 13.43 17.81
N MET A 190 -3.82 12.43 18.68
CA MET A 190 -5.14 11.81 18.94
C MET A 190 -6.19 12.84 19.39
N ALA A 191 -5.80 13.83 20.20
CA ALA A 191 -6.73 14.86 20.65
C ALA A 191 -7.25 15.73 19.50
N GLU A 192 -6.42 15.99 18.48
CA GLU A 192 -6.85 16.71 17.27
C GLU A 192 -7.79 15.87 16.42
N ILE A 193 -7.58 14.55 16.33
CA ILE A 193 -8.50 13.62 15.66
C ILE A 193 -9.85 13.58 16.38
N GLU A 194 -9.85 13.43 17.71
CA GLU A 194 -11.08 13.43 18.51
C GLU A 194 -11.86 14.72 18.32
N ALA A 195 -11.18 15.88 18.32
CA ALA A 195 -11.81 17.16 18.07
C ALA A 195 -12.41 17.23 16.64
N ALA A 196 -11.70 16.74 15.62
CA ALA A 196 -12.22 16.69 14.25
C ALA A 196 -13.42 15.74 14.12
N GLN A 197 -13.37 14.56 14.76
CA GLN A 197 -14.48 13.62 14.80
C GLN A 197 -15.72 14.20 15.48
N ASP A 198 -15.54 14.92 16.59
CA ASP A 198 -16.63 15.61 17.28
C ASP A 198 -17.25 16.70 16.41
N GLU A 199 -16.44 17.43 15.64
CA GLU A 199 -16.92 18.43 14.69
C GLU A 199 -17.71 17.80 13.55
N VAL A 200 -17.20 16.74 12.94
CA VAL A 200 -17.92 15.96 11.91
C VAL A 200 -19.24 15.41 12.44
N ALA A 201 -19.24 14.82 13.63
CA ALA A 201 -20.44 14.29 14.26
C ALA A 201 -21.51 15.37 14.52
N ARG A 202 -21.07 16.58 14.92
CA ARG A 202 -21.95 17.70 15.24
C ARG A 202 -22.49 18.42 14.00
N GLU A 203 -21.62 18.66 13.01
CA GLU A 203 -21.94 19.54 11.89
C GLU A 203 -22.31 18.77 10.61
N PHE A 204 -21.56 17.72 10.28
CA PHE A 204 -21.71 17.02 9.02
C PHE A 204 -22.74 15.87 9.09
N VAL A 205 -22.72 15.05 10.14
CA VAL A 205 -23.60 13.89 10.26
C VAL A 205 -25.08 14.26 10.15
N PRO A 206 -25.61 15.32 10.78
CA PRO A 206 -27.01 15.72 10.62
C PRO A 206 -27.37 16.13 9.18
N VAL A 207 -26.43 16.80 8.48
CA VAL A 207 -26.63 17.21 7.07
C VAL A 207 -26.67 15.99 6.19
N TYR A 208 -25.76 15.03 6.38
CA TYR A 208 -25.70 13.80 5.64
C TYR A 208 -26.95 12.92 5.86
N GLN A 209 -27.40 12.79 7.12
CA GLN A 209 -28.62 12.06 7.43
C GLN A 209 -29.87 12.66 6.76
N ASN A 210 -29.98 13.98 6.72
CA ASN A 210 -31.06 14.66 6.02
C ASN A 210 -30.97 14.41 4.50
N TYR A 211 -29.76 14.50 3.92
CA TYR A 211 -29.52 14.22 2.51
C TYR A 211 -29.91 12.78 2.14
N VAL A 212 -29.49 11.81 2.93
CA VAL A 212 -29.85 10.39 2.71
C VAL A 212 -31.37 10.20 2.79
N ALA A 213 -32.03 10.78 3.79
CA ALA A 213 -33.49 10.69 3.93
C ALA A 213 -34.24 11.35 2.75
N ASP A 214 -33.76 12.50 2.26
CA ASP A 214 -34.39 13.24 1.18
C ASP A 214 -34.17 12.59 -0.20
N VAL A 215 -32.98 12.00 -0.44
CA VAL A 215 -32.58 11.47 -1.76
C VAL A 215 -32.91 9.99 -1.90
N MET A 216 -32.68 9.19 -0.85
CA MET A 216 -32.86 7.73 -0.89
C MET A 216 -34.20 7.26 -0.29
N GLY A 217 -34.85 8.12 0.53
CA GLY A 217 -36.12 7.77 1.15
C GLY A 217 -36.01 6.60 2.14
N ASP A 218 -37.12 5.85 2.27
CA ASP A 218 -37.21 4.71 3.20
C ASP A 218 -36.67 3.39 2.60
N ASP A 219 -36.27 3.39 1.31
CA ASP A 219 -35.84 2.17 0.58
C ASP A 219 -34.37 2.32 0.11
N ILE A 220 -33.47 2.53 1.07
CA ILE A 220 -32.02 2.55 0.82
C ILE A 220 -31.54 1.22 0.22
N ASP A 221 -31.99 0.09 0.79
CA ASP A 221 -31.57 -1.24 0.36
C ASP A 221 -32.03 -1.52 -1.08
N GLY A 222 -33.29 -1.19 -1.43
CA GLY A 222 -33.81 -1.36 -2.79
C GLY A 222 -33.20 -0.44 -3.83
N ALA A 223 -32.63 0.71 -3.43
CA ALA A 223 -31.89 1.58 -4.34
C ALA A 223 -30.54 0.95 -4.75
N PHE A 224 -29.99 0.09 -3.92
CA PHE A 224 -28.73 -0.62 -4.18
C PHE A 224 -28.92 -1.96 -4.91
N ASP A 225 -30.10 -2.60 -4.80
CA ASP A 225 -30.39 -3.89 -5.47
C ASP A 225 -30.62 -3.78 -7.00
N ALA A 226 -30.69 -2.58 -7.55
CA ALA A 226 -31.13 -2.35 -8.93
C ALA A 226 -30.00 -2.44 -10.00
N PHE A 227 -28.75 -2.69 -9.62
CA PHE A 227 -27.61 -2.61 -10.52
C PHE A 227 -26.96 -3.98 -10.73
N ASP A 228 -27.49 -4.76 -11.65
CA ASP A 228 -26.78 -5.89 -12.26
C ASP A 228 -26.05 -5.36 -13.50
N GLU A 229 -24.81 -4.85 -13.31
CA GLU A 229 -24.03 -4.29 -14.40
C GLU A 229 -22.92 -5.25 -14.83
N SER A 230 -22.80 -5.45 -16.13
CA SER A 230 -21.67 -6.19 -16.69
C SER A 230 -20.35 -5.44 -16.47
N GLU A 231 -19.24 -6.17 -16.45
CA GLU A 231 -17.89 -5.60 -16.37
C GLU A 231 -17.67 -4.46 -17.39
N GLU A 232 -18.16 -4.64 -18.63
CA GLU A 232 -18.10 -3.62 -19.68
C GLU A 232 -18.86 -2.35 -19.27
N THR A 233 -20.05 -2.48 -18.70
CA THR A 233 -20.89 -1.36 -18.26
C THR A 233 -20.24 -0.65 -17.06
N LEU A 234 -19.72 -1.39 -16.07
CA LEU A 234 -19.03 -0.83 -14.91
C LEU A 234 -17.82 0.00 -15.33
N MET A 235 -16.98 -0.53 -16.22
CA MET A 235 -15.81 0.20 -16.72
C MET A 235 -16.18 1.43 -17.55
N ALA A 236 -17.22 1.34 -18.38
CA ALA A 236 -17.72 2.47 -19.17
C ALA A 236 -18.27 3.59 -18.26
N ASN A 237 -19.02 3.24 -17.22
CA ASN A 237 -19.55 4.17 -16.24
C ASN A 237 -18.45 4.83 -15.42
N ALA A 238 -17.50 4.05 -14.90
CA ALA A 238 -16.36 4.57 -14.16
C ALA A 238 -15.54 5.56 -15.02
N ARG A 239 -15.24 5.18 -16.25
CA ARG A 239 -14.56 6.09 -17.20
C ARG A 239 -15.34 7.39 -17.44
N ALA A 240 -16.66 7.29 -17.64
CA ALA A 240 -17.49 8.47 -17.86
C ALA A 240 -17.52 9.38 -16.62
N CYS A 241 -17.55 8.82 -15.42
CA CYS A 241 -17.47 9.59 -14.18
C CYS A 241 -16.15 10.36 -14.07
N VAL A 242 -15.01 9.70 -14.19
CA VAL A 242 -13.71 10.34 -14.01
C VAL A 242 -13.40 11.36 -15.11
N ALA A 243 -13.82 11.11 -16.34
CA ALA A 243 -13.64 12.04 -17.46
C ALA A 243 -14.47 13.33 -17.32
N ARG A 244 -15.58 13.29 -16.58
CA ARG A 244 -16.39 14.49 -16.25
C ARG A 244 -15.70 15.35 -15.20
N VAL A 245 -14.90 14.77 -14.32
CA VAL A 245 -14.11 15.53 -13.35
C VAL A 245 -12.95 16.24 -14.07
N SER A 246 -12.21 15.50 -14.90
CA SER A 246 -11.12 16.07 -15.70
C SER A 246 -10.81 15.22 -16.95
N PRO A 247 -10.56 15.83 -18.12
CA PRO A 247 -10.07 15.11 -19.30
C PRO A 247 -8.78 14.32 -19.03
N ALA A 248 -7.87 14.85 -18.21
CA ALA A 248 -6.63 14.18 -17.86
C ALA A 248 -6.86 12.88 -17.06
N LEU A 249 -7.92 12.81 -16.22
CA LEU A 249 -8.32 11.57 -15.55
C LEU A 249 -8.88 10.57 -16.56
N GLY A 250 -9.63 11.02 -17.55
CA GLY A 250 -10.09 10.17 -18.66
C GLY A 250 -8.93 9.54 -19.43
N GLU A 251 -7.88 10.31 -19.74
CA GLU A 251 -6.65 9.80 -20.38
C GLU A 251 -5.93 8.76 -19.53
N SER A 252 -5.83 8.99 -18.21
CA SER A 252 -5.24 8.01 -17.29
C SER A 252 -6.08 6.72 -17.21
N PHE A 253 -7.41 6.85 -17.26
CA PHE A 253 -8.30 5.69 -17.27
C PHE A 253 -8.18 4.90 -18.59
N ASP A 254 -8.06 5.60 -19.72
CA ASP A 254 -7.81 4.96 -21.01
C ASP A 254 -6.46 4.19 -20.99
N HIS A 255 -5.41 4.76 -20.37
CA HIS A 255 -4.13 4.06 -20.18
C HIS A 255 -4.28 2.77 -19.37
N LEU A 256 -5.03 2.80 -18.27
CA LEU A 256 -5.33 1.60 -17.46
C LEU A 256 -6.01 0.52 -18.31
N VAL A 257 -7.01 0.90 -19.10
CA VAL A 257 -7.79 -0.04 -19.94
C VAL A 257 -6.96 -0.57 -21.11
N ASP A 258 -6.28 0.31 -21.84
CA ASP A 258 -5.51 -0.05 -23.05
C ASP A 258 -4.36 -1.01 -22.73
N ASN A 259 -3.80 -0.96 -21.51
CA ASN A 259 -2.72 -1.83 -21.06
C ASN A 259 -3.22 -3.02 -20.21
N GLY A 260 -4.54 -3.16 -19.99
CA GLY A 260 -5.10 -4.24 -19.20
C GLY A 260 -4.57 -4.28 -17.76
N LEU A 261 -4.39 -3.09 -17.14
CA LEU A 261 -3.83 -2.93 -15.79
C LEU A 261 -4.90 -3.09 -14.71
N TYR A 262 -5.84 -4.00 -14.91
CA TYR A 262 -6.92 -4.24 -13.98
C TYR A 262 -7.45 -5.68 -14.05
N ASP A 263 -8.08 -6.12 -12.98
CA ASP A 263 -8.98 -7.28 -12.92
C ASP A 263 -10.18 -6.92 -12.05
N ILE A 264 -11.34 -6.81 -12.67
CA ILE A 264 -12.62 -6.49 -12.01
C ILE A 264 -13.65 -7.61 -12.21
N SER A 265 -13.22 -8.78 -12.69
CA SER A 265 -14.13 -9.91 -12.90
C SER A 265 -14.59 -10.51 -11.58
N ALA A 266 -15.92 -10.64 -11.39
CA ALA A 266 -16.50 -11.24 -10.19
C ALA A 266 -16.17 -12.73 -10.09
N SER A 267 -15.70 -13.19 -8.92
CA SER A 267 -15.46 -14.59 -8.64
C SER A 267 -15.45 -14.89 -7.15
N GLU A 268 -16.17 -15.96 -6.74
CA GLU A 268 -16.10 -16.46 -5.36
C GLU A 268 -14.72 -17.05 -5.00
N ALA A 269 -13.94 -17.44 -6.00
CA ALA A 269 -12.61 -17.97 -5.80
C ALA A 269 -11.56 -16.88 -5.54
N LYS A 270 -11.81 -15.63 -5.90
CA LYS A 270 -10.91 -14.50 -5.68
C LYS A 270 -10.97 -13.98 -4.26
N VAL A 271 -9.93 -13.26 -3.87
CA VAL A 271 -9.92 -12.50 -2.61
C VAL A 271 -11.10 -11.50 -2.61
N ARG A 272 -11.84 -11.45 -1.50
CA ARG A 272 -12.97 -10.52 -1.32
C ARG A 272 -12.44 -9.17 -0.83
N ASN A 273 -11.81 -8.44 -1.72
CA ASN A 273 -11.26 -7.12 -1.42
C ASN A 273 -11.14 -6.32 -2.72
N SER A 274 -10.87 -5.02 -2.58
CA SER A 274 -10.46 -4.14 -3.66
C SER A 274 -9.20 -3.41 -3.23
N TYR A 275 -8.23 -3.28 -4.11
CA TYR A 275 -6.99 -2.55 -3.86
C TYR A 275 -6.20 -2.32 -5.14
N THR A 276 -5.28 -1.36 -5.08
CA THR A 276 -4.35 -1.07 -6.16
C THR A 276 -2.94 -1.40 -5.74
N VAL A 277 -2.21 -2.15 -6.56
CA VAL A 277 -0.78 -2.42 -6.34
C VAL A 277 0.08 -1.46 -7.14
N GLU A 278 1.14 -0.97 -6.53
CA GLU A 278 2.11 -0.09 -7.17
C GLU A 278 3.22 -0.90 -7.86
N MET A 279 3.50 -0.54 -9.11
CA MET A 279 4.60 -1.08 -9.89
C MET A 279 5.67 0.01 -10.10
N ALA A 280 6.51 0.22 -9.09
CA ALA A 280 7.48 1.31 -9.05
C ALA A 280 8.43 1.35 -10.26
N ALA A 281 8.85 0.18 -10.79
CA ALA A 281 9.72 0.08 -11.96
C ALA A 281 9.08 0.61 -13.26
N TYR A 282 7.75 0.61 -13.30
CA TYR A 282 6.98 1.02 -14.48
C TYR A 282 6.37 2.42 -14.33
N ASN A 283 6.41 2.98 -13.11
CA ASN A 283 5.69 4.18 -12.74
C ASN A 283 4.20 4.04 -13.08
N ASP A 284 3.61 2.94 -12.62
CA ASP A 284 2.28 2.49 -12.98
C ASP A 284 1.67 1.67 -11.82
N GLY A 285 0.44 1.19 -11.98
CA GLY A 285 -0.24 0.34 -11.02
C GLY A 285 -1.10 -0.72 -11.66
N CYS A 286 -1.67 -1.62 -10.85
CA CYS A 286 -2.74 -2.53 -11.27
C CYS A 286 -3.89 -2.45 -10.29
N VAL A 287 -5.10 -2.30 -10.82
CA VAL A 287 -6.36 -2.22 -10.06
C VAL A 287 -6.98 -3.60 -9.93
N PHE A 288 -7.26 -4.02 -8.70
CA PHE A 288 -8.00 -5.23 -8.39
C PHE A 288 -9.30 -4.87 -7.68
N VAL A 289 -10.42 -5.34 -8.24
CA VAL A 289 -11.76 -5.25 -7.63
C VAL A 289 -12.45 -6.59 -7.82
N ASN A 290 -12.95 -7.18 -6.74
CA ASN A 290 -13.82 -8.36 -6.84
C ASN A 290 -15.25 -7.96 -6.52
N PRO A 291 -16.07 -7.66 -7.54
CA PRO A 291 -17.45 -7.18 -7.36
C PRO A 291 -18.31 -8.18 -6.60
N ASN A 292 -19.12 -7.67 -5.67
CA ASN A 292 -20.03 -8.46 -4.84
C ASN A 292 -21.50 -8.31 -5.23
N THR A 293 -21.81 -7.84 -6.45
CA THR A 293 -23.19 -7.56 -6.90
C THR A 293 -23.89 -6.41 -6.18
N GLU A 294 -23.14 -5.54 -5.48
CA GLU A 294 -23.65 -4.34 -4.83
C GLU A 294 -23.29 -3.08 -5.62
N VAL A 295 -24.06 -2.02 -5.48
CA VAL A 295 -23.83 -0.70 -6.15
C VAL A 295 -22.44 -0.11 -5.87
N ALA A 296 -21.81 -0.55 -4.79
CA ALA A 296 -20.45 -0.21 -4.42
C ALA A 296 -19.41 -0.51 -5.50
N ASP A 297 -19.68 -1.40 -6.47
CA ASP A 297 -18.67 -1.86 -7.43
C ASP A 297 -18.15 -0.75 -8.33
N CYS A 298 -19.01 0.11 -8.87
CA CYS A 298 -18.58 1.27 -9.65
C CYS A 298 -17.79 2.27 -8.79
N ALA A 299 -18.24 2.51 -7.55
CA ALA A 299 -17.55 3.38 -6.61
C ALA A 299 -16.18 2.79 -6.21
N ALA A 300 -16.10 1.47 -6.01
CA ALA A 300 -14.84 0.78 -5.73
C ALA A 300 -13.86 0.93 -6.90
N ILE A 301 -14.31 0.77 -8.15
CA ILE A 301 -13.47 0.97 -9.34
C ILE A 301 -12.94 2.40 -9.43
N VAL A 302 -13.78 3.41 -9.17
CA VAL A 302 -13.39 4.82 -9.19
C VAL A 302 -12.42 5.13 -8.05
N HIS A 303 -12.65 4.57 -6.87
CA HIS A 303 -11.76 4.68 -5.72
C HIS A 303 -10.37 4.11 -6.03
N GLU A 304 -10.29 2.87 -6.47
CA GLU A 304 -9.02 2.22 -6.82
C GLU A 304 -8.32 2.92 -8.00
N PHE A 305 -9.09 3.44 -8.96
CA PHE A 305 -8.55 4.28 -10.01
C PHE A 305 -7.91 5.57 -9.47
N GLY A 306 -8.40 6.13 -8.37
CA GLY A 306 -7.77 7.28 -7.71
C GLY A 306 -6.33 6.97 -7.27
N HIS A 307 -6.12 5.82 -6.63
CA HIS A 307 -4.78 5.32 -6.29
C HIS A 307 -3.93 5.08 -7.55
N PHE A 308 -4.50 4.38 -8.55
CA PHE A 308 -3.84 4.15 -9.83
C PHE A 308 -3.37 5.44 -10.49
N ASN A 309 -4.24 6.45 -10.61
CA ASN A 309 -3.90 7.73 -11.21
C ASN A 309 -2.77 8.44 -10.46
N HIS A 310 -2.73 8.33 -9.13
CA HIS A 310 -1.62 8.85 -8.34
C HIS A 310 -0.30 8.15 -8.71
N MET A 311 -0.27 6.83 -8.67
CA MET A 311 0.91 6.02 -9.01
C MET A 311 1.39 6.26 -10.44
N TYR A 312 0.47 6.41 -11.39
CA TYR A 312 0.77 6.71 -12.79
C TYR A 312 1.34 8.10 -13.01
N ARG A 313 0.92 9.10 -12.20
CA ARG A 313 1.33 10.51 -12.36
C ARG A 313 2.53 10.90 -11.50
N VAL A 314 2.79 10.18 -10.43
CA VAL A 314 3.83 10.50 -9.45
C VAL A 314 4.81 9.33 -9.36
N ARG A 315 6.08 9.60 -9.64
CA ARG A 315 7.12 8.58 -9.52
C ARG A 315 7.32 8.20 -8.04
N ALA A 316 7.19 6.92 -7.73
CA ALA A 316 7.51 6.37 -6.42
C ALA A 316 9.02 6.25 -6.17
N ASN A 317 9.42 6.42 -4.90
CA ASN A 317 10.67 5.86 -4.42
C ASN A 317 10.39 4.42 -3.94
N SER A 318 11.09 3.44 -4.49
CA SER A 318 10.82 2.02 -4.24
C SER A 318 11.13 1.56 -2.80
N PHE A 319 11.84 2.37 -2.03
CA PHE A 319 12.12 2.13 -0.61
C PHE A 319 11.13 2.83 0.33
N MET A 320 10.28 3.72 -0.20
CA MET A 320 9.28 4.43 0.59
C MET A 320 7.93 4.45 -0.10
N PRO A 321 6.82 4.25 0.63
CA PRO A 321 5.52 4.60 0.11
C PRO A 321 5.49 6.10 -0.19
N ASN A 322 4.93 6.46 -1.34
CA ASN A 322 4.99 7.82 -1.91
C ASN A 322 4.29 8.89 -1.09
N THR A 323 3.44 8.50 -0.16
CA THR A 323 2.63 9.44 0.62
C THR A 323 2.27 8.87 1.97
N VAL A 324 2.10 9.77 2.93
CA VAL A 324 1.39 9.49 4.18
C VAL A 324 0.05 8.82 3.85
N VAL A 325 -0.34 7.78 4.58
CA VAL A 325 -1.55 6.98 4.32
C VAL A 325 -2.79 7.85 4.13
N ASP A 326 -2.96 8.88 4.96
CA ASP A 326 -4.10 9.80 4.87
C ASP A 326 -4.14 10.58 3.55
N VAL A 327 -2.96 10.90 2.97
CA VAL A 327 -2.85 11.58 1.67
C VAL A 327 -3.14 10.63 0.51
N GLN A 328 -2.81 9.34 0.65
CA GLN A 328 -3.16 8.33 -0.35
C GLN A 328 -4.68 8.24 -0.53
N GLU A 329 -5.43 8.29 0.58
CA GLU A 329 -6.89 8.25 0.54
C GLU A 329 -7.54 9.52 0.01
N ILE A 330 -6.84 10.67 0.03
CA ILE A 330 -7.34 11.89 -0.63
C ILE A 330 -7.47 11.68 -2.14
N MET A 331 -6.56 10.91 -2.74
CA MET A 331 -6.56 10.63 -4.19
C MET A 331 -7.70 9.72 -4.58
N SER A 332 -8.07 8.78 -3.74
CA SER A 332 -9.16 7.82 -3.96
C SER A 332 -10.53 8.39 -3.58
N GLN A 333 -10.64 9.03 -2.42
CA GLN A 333 -11.90 9.60 -1.91
C GLN A 333 -12.31 10.90 -2.61
N GLY A 334 -11.36 11.57 -3.27
CA GLY A 334 -11.61 12.83 -3.98
C GLY A 334 -12.25 12.68 -5.37
N LEU A 335 -12.38 11.46 -5.85
CA LEU A 335 -13.02 11.13 -7.12
C LEU A 335 -14.45 10.63 -6.94
#